data_5d1da8f60d20c2dc2f3366cf11020290
#
_entry.id   5d1da8f60d20c2dc2f3366cf11020290
#
_cell.length_a   1.000
_cell.length_b   1.000
_cell.length_c   1.000
_cell.angle_alpha   90.00
_cell.angle_beta   90.00
_cell.angle_gamma   90.00
#
_symmetry.space_group_name_H-M   'P 1'
#
loop_
_entity.id
_entity.type
_entity.pdbx_description
1 polymer ?
#
loop_
_entity_poly.entity_id
_entity_poly.type
_entity_poly.pdbx_seq_one_letter_code
_entity_poly.pdbx_strand_id
1 'polypeptide(L)'
;RWNEAMPDRLSLAGYLAAVEGGRSWRDLPGTNGVGTRGGSEDHTGMLCGTRDRLLLAGFDPMRIEQTISFPAQWAFVIGVSGVLVRKTGAALEDYNRGPSTVQSVLARWNQATGRADVSLAGAVRHLVGDATGEQAAADPVLQDLLGLCEPGYERKRIEQFLIESLVLVPAGARLIAAADPGVGEVLQHSQELADQGLRNQVPQTRLMVSLAREMGAVGASSFGAGWGGSVYALVPTDDAEDFASQWLQAYRDREQETELSSTIVTRPGTGACRML
;
A
#
# COMPACT_ATOMS: atom_id res chain seq x y z
N ARG A 1 -2.96 30.78 -9.47
CA ARG A 1 -3.52 29.49 -9.89
C ARG A 1 -2.67 28.29 -9.44
N TRP A 2 -1.35 28.22 -9.82
CA TRP A 2 -0.47 27.14 -9.35
C TRP A 2 -0.29 27.15 -7.83
N ASN A 3 0.10 28.26 -7.22
CA ASN A 3 0.29 28.36 -5.79
C ASN A 3 -1.01 28.18 -4.96
N GLU A 4 -2.15 28.51 -5.54
CA GLU A 4 -3.47 28.27 -4.93
C GLU A 4 -3.83 26.78 -4.97
N ALA A 5 -3.50 26.09 -6.05
CA ALA A 5 -3.78 24.66 -6.20
C ALA A 5 -2.82 23.77 -5.41
N MET A 6 -1.60 24.26 -5.14
CA MET A 6 -0.55 23.52 -4.42
C MET A 6 0.09 24.38 -3.34
N PRO A 7 -0.64 24.67 -2.23
CA PRO A 7 -0.16 25.50 -1.13
C PRO A 7 0.90 24.77 -0.27
N ASP A 8 0.94 23.45 -0.31
CA ASP A 8 1.79 22.63 0.52
C ASP A 8 2.25 21.34 -0.19
N ARG A 9 3.14 20.59 0.46
CA ARG A 9 3.69 19.32 -0.08
C ARG A 9 2.64 18.26 -0.27
N LEU A 10 1.64 18.19 0.59
CA LEU A 10 0.56 17.20 0.49
C LEU A 10 -0.30 17.47 -0.74
N SER A 11 -0.62 18.73 -1.00
CA SER A 11 -1.32 19.15 -2.22
C SER A 11 -0.50 18.83 -3.48
N LEU A 12 0.83 19.01 -3.43
CA LEU A 12 1.73 18.63 -4.53
C LEU A 12 1.73 17.12 -4.74
N ALA A 13 1.74 16.30 -3.67
CA ALA A 13 1.65 14.84 -3.77
C ALA A 13 0.33 14.41 -4.47
N GLY A 14 -0.79 15.01 -4.10
CA GLY A 14 -2.08 14.75 -4.75
C GLY A 14 -2.11 15.17 -6.22
N TYR A 15 -1.51 16.30 -6.54
CA TYR A 15 -1.37 16.75 -7.93
C TYR A 15 -0.55 15.75 -8.77
N LEU A 16 0.60 15.30 -8.26
CA LEU A 16 1.45 14.34 -8.97
C LEU A 16 0.73 13.00 -9.19
N ALA A 17 0.01 12.51 -8.18
CA ALA A 17 -0.81 11.32 -8.30
C ALA A 17 -1.96 11.50 -9.34
N ALA A 18 -2.56 12.70 -9.39
CA ALA A 18 -3.57 13.01 -10.37
C ALA A 18 -2.99 13.05 -11.80
N VAL A 19 -1.80 13.64 -11.96
CA VAL A 19 -1.07 13.68 -13.26
C VAL A 19 -0.73 12.27 -13.73
N GLU A 20 -0.22 11.40 -12.86
CA GLU A 20 0.06 10.00 -13.20
C GLU A 20 -1.20 9.28 -13.69
N GLY A 21 -2.30 9.44 -12.97
CA GLY A 21 -3.59 8.82 -13.32
C GLY A 21 -4.37 9.52 -14.44
N GLY A 22 -3.86 10.62 -15.00
CA GLY A 22 -4.54 11.40 -16.03
C GLY A 22 -5.77 12.18 -15.54
N ARG A 23 -5.88 12.38 -14.22
CA ARG A 23 -7.03 13.05 -13.57
C ARG A 23 -6.79 14.55 -13.40
N SER A 24 -7.88 15.30 -13.33
CA SER A 24 -7.83 16.71 -12.93
C SER A 24 -7.49 16.84 -11.43
N TRP A 25 -6.82 17.92 -11.10
CA TRP A 25 -6.53 18.31 -9.73
C TRP A 25 -7.05 19.72 -9.47
N ARG A 26 -8.14 19.85 -8.70
CA ARG A 26 -8.81 21.14 -8.49
C ARG A 26 -9.13 21.78 -9.87
N ASP A 27 -8.71 23.03 -10.08
CA ASP A 27 -8.92 23.77 -11.34
C ASP A 27 -7.85 23.47 -12.42
N LEU A 28 -6.94 22.55 -12.17
CA LEU A 28 -5.95 22.12 -13.13
C LEU A 28 -6.48 20.91 -13.91
N PRO A 29 -6.65 21.04 -15.23
CA PRO A 29 -7.21 19.96 -16.04
C PRO A 29 -6.27 18.77 -16.11
N GLY A 30 -6.82 17.56 -16.09
CA GLY A 30 -6.09 16.32 -16.32
C GLY A 30 -5.58 16.20 -17.76
N THR A 31 -4.67 15.27 -17.94
CA THR A 31 -4.10 14.85 -19.24
C THR A 31 -4.29 13.35 -19.41
N ASN A 32 -3.61 12.73 -20.37
CA ASN A 32 -3.71 11.28 -20.56
C ASN A 32 -3.01 10.47 -19.45
N GLY A 33 -2.11 11.10 -18.67
CA GLY A 33 -1.30 10.41 -17.68
C GLY A 33 -0.45 9.30 -18.29
N VAL A 34 -0.05 8.34 -17.45
CA VAL A 34 0.63 7.11 -17.91
C VAL A 34 -0.34 5.93 -18.06
N GLY A 35 -1.62 6.14 -17.77
CA GLY A 35 -2.68 5.14 -17.91
C GLY A 35 -2.90 4.27 -16.66
N THR A 36 -2.05 4.37 -15.64
CA THR A 36 -2.23 3.67 -14.37
C THR A 36 -3.24 4.40 -13.49
N ARG A 37 -4.07 3.63 -12.76
CA ARG A 37 -5.04 4.19 -11.80
C ARG A 37 -4.53 4.03 -10.36
N GLY A 38 -3.28 4.45 -10.14
CA GLY A 38 -2.64 4.41 -8.83
C GLY A 38 -3.21 5.42 -7.84
N GLY A 39 -2.85 5.24 -6.58
CA GLY A 39 -3.11 6.20 -5.49
C GLY A 39 -2.02 7.27 -5.38
N SER A 40 -1.94 7.89 -4.20
CA SER A 40 -0.97 8.95 -3.89
C SER A 40 0.14 8.49 -2.93
N GLU A 41 0.23 7.19 -2.64
CA GLU A 41 1.12 6.63 -1.62
C GLU A 41 2.57 7.03 -1.85
N ASP A 42 3.13 6.70 -3.03
CA ASP A 42 4.52 6.99 -3.39
C ASP A 42 4.83 8.50 -3.29
N HIS A 43 3.95 9.32 -3.88
CA HIS A 43 4.12 10.77 -3.87
C HIS A 43 4.02 11.35 -2.45
N THR A 44 3.10 10.83 -1.62
CA THR A 44 2.93 11.25 -0.23
C THR A 44 4.16 10.86 0.59
N GLY A 45 4.63 9.62 0.47
CA GLY A 45 5.84 9.15 1.16
C GLY A 45 7.08 9.97 0.78
N MET A 46 7.29 10.20 -0.52
CA MET A 46 8.44 10.96 -1.02
C MET A 46 8.43 12.44 -0.63
N LEU A 47 7.27 13.09 -0.60
CA LEU A 47 7.19 14.54 -0.36
C LEU A 47 6.99 14.88 1.12
N CYS A 48 6.24 14.07 1.86
CA CYS A 48 5.83 14.35 3.23
C CYS A 48 6.61 13.53 4.27
N GLY A 49 7.48 12.62 3.83
CA GLY A 49 8.30 11.77 4.71
C GLY A 49 9.09 12.57 5.74
N THR A 50 9.26 12.01 6.91
CA THR A 50 10.03 12.58 8.00
C THR A 50 10.98 11.52 8.56
N ARG A 51 12.22 11.91 8.84
CA ARG A 51 13.24 10.97 9.35
C ARG A 51 12.73 10.23 10.60
N ASP A 52 12.97 8.91 10.60
CA ASP A 52 12.58 7.98 11.66
C ASP A 52 11.09 8.01 12.02
N ARG A 53 10.24 8.32 11.03
CA ARG A 53 8.77 8.31 11.18
C ARG A 53 8.09 7.69 9.98
N LEU A 54 7.01 6.96 10.25
CA LEU A 54 6.06 6.51 9.23
C LEU A 54 4.85 7.44 9.20
N LEU A 55 4.23 7.53 8.04
CA LEU A 55 3.01 8.31 7.84
C LEU A 55 1.82 7.37 7.68
N LEU A 56 0.79 7.56 8.49
CA LEU A 56 -0.54 7.05 8.21
C LEU A 56 -1.29 8.13 7.44
N ALA A 57 -1.64 7.83 6.20
CA ALA A 57 -2.28 8.79 5.31
C ALA A 57 -3.64 8.29 4.83
N GLY A 58 -4.65 9.14 4.90
CA GLY A 58 -5.95 8.91 4.27
C GLY A 58 -5.85 9.19 2.77
N PHE A 59 -6.54 8.36 1.97
CA PHE A 59 -6.52 8.48 0.51
C PHE A 59 -7.50 9.55 -0.01
N ASP A 60 -8.70 9.62 0.59
CA ASP A 60 -9.74 10.56 0.15
C ASP A 60 -10.62 11.01 1.32
N PRO A 61 -10.59 12.31 1.66
CA PRO A 61 -9.64 13.28 1.15
C PRO A 61 -8.20 12.94 1.56
N MET A 62 -7.23 13.29 0.70
CA MET A 62 -5.82 13.04 1.00
C MET A 62 -5.37 13.89 2.19
N ARG A 63 -4.94 13.23 3.27
CA ARG A 63 -4.51 13.87 4.51
C ARG A 63 -3.51 12.98 5.26
N ILE A 64 -2.64 13.58 6.04
CA ILE A 64 -1.84 12.86 7.04
C ILE A 64 -2.71 12.70 8.28
N GLU A 65 -3.07 11.45 8.62
CA GLU A 65 -3.89 11.12 9.78
C GLU A 65 -3.04 11.00 11.04
N GLN A 66 -1.87 10.38 10.90
CA GLN A 66 -0.94 10.18 12.01
C GLN A 66 0.51 10.16 11.52
N THR A 67 1.41 10.60 12.37
CA THR A 67 2.86 10.39 12.20
C THR A 67 3.35 9.50 13.33
N ILE A 68 3.89 8.35 12.97
CA ILE A 68 4.25 7.26 13.88
C ILE A 68 5.77 7.24 14.04
N SER A 69 6.28 7.26 15.27
CA SER A 69 7.71 7.09 15.51
C SER A 69 8.13 5.66 15.12
N PHE A 70 9.16 5.56 14.29
CA PHE A 70 9.71 4.26 13.92
C PHE A 70 10.73 3.81 14.97
N PRO A 71 10.59 2.61 15.55
CA PRO A 71 11.45 2.14 16.62
C PRO A 71 12.93 2.08 16.22
N ALA A 72 13.82 2.52 17.11
CA ALA A 72 15.26 2.53 16.84
C ALA A 72 15.85 1.12 16.69
N GLN A 73 15.26 0.13 17.39
CA GLN A 73 15.69 -1.26 17.34
C GLN A 73 15.34 -1.99 16.05
N TRP A 74 14.57 -1.37 15.13
CA TRP A 74 14.20 -1.98 13.87
C TRP A 74 14.76 -1.23 12.66
N ALA A 75 15.05 -1.99 11.61
CA ALA A 75 15.38 -1.50 10.29
C ALA A 75 14.51 -2.22 9.25
N PHE A 76 14.36 -1.59 8.10
CA PHE A 76 13.85 -2.27 6.92
C PHE A 76 15.00 -2.81 6.08
N VAL A 77 14.86 -4.04 5.64
CA VAL A 77 15.64 -4.58 4.54
C VAL A 77 14.73 -4.69 3.33
N ILE A 78 15.02 -3.95 2.30
CA ILE A 78 14.29 -3.99 1.03
C ILE A 78 14.95 -5.03 0.15
N GLY A 79 14.22 -6.06 -0.25
CA GLY A 79 14.65 -7.05 -1.20
C GLY A 79 14.02 -6.78 -2.56
N VAL A 80 14.86 -6.60 -3.58
CA VAL A 80 14.45 -6.45 -4.98
C VAL A 80 14.46 -7.82 -5.64
N SER A 81 13.31 -8.26 -6.15
CA SER A 81 13.16 -9.61 -6.72
C SER A 81 13.85 -9.82 -8.07
N GLY A 82 14.21 -8.75 -8.76
CA GLY A 82 14.71 -8.82 -10.14
C GLY A 82 13.59 -8.85 -11.20
N VAL A 83 12.36 -9.14 -10.80
CA VAL A 83 11.21 -9.11 -11.72
C VAL A 83 10.79 -7.66 -12.00
N LEU A 84 10.96 -7.26 -13.26
CA LEU A 84 10.56 -5.92 -13.69
C LEU A 84 9.05 -5.81 -13.84
N VAL A 85 8.47 -4.86 -13.13
CA VAL A 85 7.04 -4.55 -13.25
C VAL A 85 6.79 -3.82 -14.58
N ARG A 86 6.00 -4.42 -15.46
CA ARG A 86 5.58 -3.77 -16.71
C ARG A 86 4.22 -3.13 -16.49
N LYS A 87 4.20 -1.79 -16.45
CA LYS A 87 2.95 -1.00 -16.26
C LYS A 87 2.31 -0.57 -17.59
N THR A 88 2.69 -1.19 -18.72
CA THR A 88 2.24 -0.82 -20.07
C THR A 88 1.83 -2.06 -20.88
N GLY A 89 1.11 -1.86 -21.96
CA GLY A 89 0.63 -2.96 -22.82
C GLY A 89 -0.39 -3.86 -22.11
N ALA A 90 -0.32 -5.16 -22.32
CA ALA A 90 -1.26 -6.14 -21.76
C ALA A 90 -1.27 -6.17 -20.21
N ALA A 91 -0.16 -5.85 -19.56
CA ALA A 91 -0.08 -5.80 -18.09
C ALA A 91 -0.85 -4.61 -17.48
N LEU A 92 -1.19 -3.59 -18.26
CA LEU A 92 -1.96 -2.44 -17.79
C LEU A 92 -3.38 -2.80 -17.33
N GLU A 93 -4.02 -3.77 -18.00
CA GLU A 93 -5.35 -4.24 -17.62
C GLU A 93 -5.32 -4.92 -16.25
N ASP A 94 -4.35 -5.81 -16.03
CA ASP A 94 -4.15 -6.47 -14.72
C ASP A 94 -3.85 -5.44 -13.62
N TYR A 95 -2.99 -4.47 -13.91
CA TYR A 95 -2.67 -3.38 -12.99
C TYR A 95 -3.91 -2.57 -12.61
N ASN A 96 -4.76 -2.24 -13.58
CA ASN A 96 -5.96 -1.43 -13.37
C ASN A 96 -7.17 -2.23 -12.86
N ARG A 97 -7.12 -3.57 -12.85
CA ARG A 97 -8.24 -4.41 -12.44
C ARG A 97 -8.74 -4.09 -11.04
N GLY A 98 -7.83 -4.00 -10.05
CA GLY A 98 -8.19 -3.67 -8.68
C GLY A 98 -8.90 -2.32 -8.53
N PRO A 99 -8.30 -1.20 -9.00
CA PRO A 99 -8.96 0.10 -9.00
C PRO A 99 -10.29 0.14 -9.77
N SER A 100 -10.38 -0.52 -10.92
CA SER A 100 -11.61 -0.56 -11.71
C SER A 100 -12.73 -1.31 -10.99
N THR A 101 -12.40 -2.40 -10.31
CA THR A 101 -13.34 -3.15 -9.47
C THR A 101 -13.90 -2.27 -8.36
N VAL A 102 -13.05 -1.54 -7.64
CA VAL A 102 -13.49 -0.62 -6.59
C VAL A 102 -14.42 0.46 -7.14
N GLN A 103 -14.10 1.01 -8.32
CA GLN A 103 -14.97 2.01 -8.96
C GLN A 103 -16.34 1.45 -9.35
N SER A 104 -16.38 0.21 -9.88
CA SER A 104 -17.63 -0.45 -10.26
C SER A 104 -18.53 -0.70 -9.04
N VAL A 105 -17.96 -1.16 -7.93
CA VAL A 105 -18.71 -1.38 -6.69
C VAL A 105 -19.21 -0.05 -6.11
N LEU A 106 -18.38 0.98 -6.11
CA LEU A 106 -18.78 2.32 -5.67
C LEU A 106 -19.93 2.88 -6.50
N ALA A 107 -19.92 2.69 -7.81
CA ALA A 107 -21.01 3.13 -8.69
C ALA A 107 -22.34 2.42 -8.34
N ARG A 108 -22.33 1.10 -8.12
CA ARG A 108 -23.50 0.34 -7.68
C ARG A 108 -23.97 0.77 -6.30
N TRP A 109 -23.05 1.03 -5.37
CA TRP A 109 -23.36 1.56 -4.05
C TRP A 109 -24.08 2.91 -4.14
N ASN A 110 -23.54 3.85 -4.89
CA ASN A 110 -24.14 5.16 -5.09
C ASN A 110 -25.54 5.06 -5.71
N GLN A 111 -25.70 4.17 -6.69
CA GLN A 111 -27.01 3.93 -7.33
C GLN A 111 -28.02 3.33 -6.35
N ALA A 112 -27.62 2.32 -5.55
CA ALA A 112 -28.50 1.62 -4.62
C ALA A 112 -28.94 2.51 -3.44
N THR A 113 -28.05 3.42 -3.00
CA THR A 113 -28.25 4.23 -1.81
C THR A 113 -28.72 5.67 -2.10
N GLY A 114 -28.69 6.10 -3.37
CA GLY A 114 -28.92 7.48 -3.77
C GLY A 114 -27.81 8.45 -3.35
N ARG A 115 -26.63 7.95 -3.00
CA ARG A 115 -25.46 8.73 -2.57
C ARG A 115 -24.62 9.17 -3.76
N ALA A 116 -23.64 10.04 -3.49
CA ALA A 116 -22.65 10.52 -4.46
C ALA A 116 -21.24 10.48 -3.87
N ASP A 117 -20.89 9.35 -3.24
CA ASP A 117 -19.56 9.16 -2.69
C ASP A 117 -18.53 9.11 -3.84
N VAL A 118 -17.41 9.82 -3.68
CA VAL A 118 -16.38 9.96 -4.72
C VAL A 118 -15.32 8.84 -4.63
N SER A 119 -15.27 8.14 -3.49
CA SER A 119 -14.37 7.00 -3.28
C SER A 119 -14.99 5.96 -2.34
N LEU A 120 -14.53 4.73 -2.47
CA LEU A 120 -14.96 3.66 -1.55
C LEU A 120 -14.50 3.95 -0.12
N ALA A 121 -13.30 4.53 0.06
CA ALA A 121 -12.82 4.96 1.37
C ALA A 121 -13.75 6.01 2.00
N GLY A 122 -14.22 6.97 1.20
CA GLY A 122 -15.20 7.97 1.63
C GLY A 122 -16.54 7.33 2.00
N ALA A 123 -17.05 6.41 1.19
CA ALA A 123 -18.27 5.66 1.46
C ALA A 123 -18.18 4.88 2.77
N VAL A 124 -17.11 4.10 2.98
CA VAL A 124 -16.89 3.33 4.20
C VAL A 124 -16.81 4.23 5.42
N ARG A 125 -16.05 5.32 5.35
CA ARG A 125 -15.99 6.29 6.46
C ARG A 125 -17.34 6.90 6.80
N HIS A 126 -18.18 7.15 5.81
CA HIS A 126 -19.53 7.61 6.03
C HIS A 126 -20.41 6.59 6.79
N LEU A 127 -20.16 5.31 6.56
CA LEU A 127 -20.92 4.21 7.15
C LEU A 127 -20.50 3.92 8.59
N VAL A 128 -19.20 3.83 8.85
CA VAL A 128 -18.66 3.42 10.14
C VAL A 128 -17.99 4.56 10.93
N GLY A 129 -17.95 5.77 10.38
CA GLY A 129 -17.25 6.92 10.98
C GLY A 129 -15.75 6.69 11.04
N ASP A 130 -15.15 7.05 12.18
CA ASP A 130 -13.73 6.81 12.48
C ASP A 130 -13.50 5.48 13.23
N ALA A 131 -14.53 4.60 13.27
CA ALA A 131 -14.41 3.29 13.91
C ALA A 131 -13.42 2.41 13.14
N THR A 132 -12.60 1.69 13.90
CA THR A 132 -11.60 0.75 13.37
C THR A 132 -11.63 -0.55 14.17
N GLY A 133 -10.94 -1.57 13.66
CA GLY A 133 -10.86 -2.89 14.25
C GLY A 133 -11.92 -3.86 13.71
N GLU A 134 -11.89 -5.07 14.23
CA GLU A 134 -12.75 -6.17 13.74
C GLU A 134 -14.25 -5.86 13.87
N GLN A 135 -14.64 -5.16 14.93
CA GLN A 135 -16.04 -4.77 15.12
C GLN A 135 -16.54 -3.82 14.02
N ALA A 136 -15.71 -2.84 13.63
CA ALA A 136 -16.05 -1.94 12.54
C ALA A 136 -16.10 -2.69 11.20
N ALA A 137 -15.17 -3.61 10.96
CA ALA A 137 -15.16 -4.44 9.75
C ALA A 137 -16.34 -5.43 9.68
N ALA A 138 -16.89 -5.82 10.83
CA ALA A 138 -18.05 -6.71 10.95
C ALA A 138 -19.40 -5.96 10.98
N ASP A 139 -19.41 -4.64 10.87
CA ASP A 139 -20.64 -3.84 10.91
C ASP A 139 -21.64 -4.32 9.83
N PRO A 140 -22.90 -4.59 10.19
CA PRO A 140 -23.92 -5.04 9.24
C PRO A 140 -24.08 -4.15 8.01
N VAL A 141 -23.86 -2.85 8.14
CA VAL A 141 -23.95 -1.90 7.02
C VAL A 141 -22.92 -2.18 5.93
N LEU A 142 -21.74 -2.74 6.28
CA LEU A 142 -20.75 -3.17 5.31
C LEU A 142 -21.15 -4.45 4.60
N GLN A 143 -22.03 -5.28 5.18
CA GLN A 143 -22.62 -6.45 4.52
C GLN A 143 -23.53 -6.04 3.37
N ASP A 144 -24.23 -4.91 3.47
CA ASP A 144 -25.02 -4.38 2.36
C ASP A 144 -24.12 -3.96 1.19
N LEU A 145 -23.00 -3.30 1.48
CA LEU A 145 -21.97 -2.98 0.48
C LEU A 145 -21.40 -4.26 -0.17
N LEU A 146 -21.04 -5.26 0.64
CA LEU A 146 -20.53 -6.54 0.16
C LEU A 146 -21.59 -7.33 -0.62
N GLY A 147 -22.86 -7.16 -0.32
CA GLY A 147 -23.99 -7.75 -1.05
C GLY A 147 -24.12 -7.25 -2.49
N LEU A 148 -23.55 -6.07 -2.80
CA LEU A 148 -23.51 -5.52 -4.16
C LEU A 148 -22.36 -6.06 -5.01
N CYS A 149 -21.44 -6.81 -4.41
CA CYS A 149 -20.30 -7.36 -5.11
C CYS A 149 -20.65 -8.64 -5.88
N GLU A 150 -20.13 -8.77 -7.08
CA GLU A 150 -20.16 -10.02 -7.82
C GLU A 150 -19.34 -11.10 -7.06
N PRO A 151 -19.80 -12.36 -7.04
CA PRO A 151 -19.05 -13.44 -6.42
C PRO A 151 -17.66 -13.64 -7.05
N GLY A 152 -16.69 -14.03 -6.24
CA GLY A 152 -15.33 -14.31 -6.68
C GLY A 152 -14.36 -13.15 -6.48
N TYR A 153 -13.68 -12.70 -7.54
CA TYR A 153 -12.61 -11.69 -7.41
C TYR A 153 -13.08 -10.37 -6.83
N GLU A 154 -14.20 -9.86 -7.32
CA GLU A 154 -14.71 -8.55 -6.89
C GLU A 154 -15.01 -8.54 -5.39
N ARG A 155 -15.77 -9.53 -4.90
CA ARG A 155 -16.09 -9.63 -3.48
C ARG A 155 -14.81 -9.74 -2.63
N LYS A 156 -13.87 -10.61 -3.01
CA LYS A 156 -12.60 -10.77 -2.30
C LYS A 156 -11.76 -9.49 -2.29
N ARG A 157 -11.78 -8.73 -3.38
CA ARG A 157 -11.08 -7.44 -3.46
C ARG A 157 -11.67 -6.40 -2.51
N ILE A 158 -12.99 -6.36 -2.37
CA ILE A 158 -13.64 -5.43 -1.43
C ILE A 158 -13.44 -5.88 0.02
N GLU A 159 -13.57 -7.18 0.30
CA GLU A 159 -13.24 -7.74 1.62
C GLU A 159 -11.81 -7.41 2.04
N GLN A 160 -10.83 -7.60 1.14
CA GLN A 160 -9.45 -7.21 1.36
C GLN A 160 -9.33 -5.72 1.69
N PHE A 161 -9.99 -4.84 0.92
CA PHE A 161 -9.96 -3.40 1.16
C PHE A 161 -10.50 -3.03 2.55
N LEU A 162 -11.61 -3.63 2.96
CA LEU A 162 -12.22 -3.37 4.27
C LEU A 162 -11.33 -3.84 5.41
N ILE A 163 -10.82 -5.06 5.34
CA ILE A 163 -9.93 -5.62 6.38
C ILE A 163 -8.64 -4.81 6.45
N GLU A 164 -8.01 -4.51 5.31
CA GLU A 164 -6.78 -3.70 5.27
C GLU A 164 -7.02 -2.32 5.90
N SER A 165 -8.07 -1.62 5.47
CA SER A 165 -8.33 -0.24 5.88
C SER A 165 -8.81 -0.12 7.32
N LEU A 166 -9.66 -1.02 7.79
CA LEU A 166 -10.32 -0.91 9.09
C LEU A 166 -9.58 -1.68 10.20
N VAL A 167 -8.85 -2.73 9.86
CA VAL A 167 -8.24 -3.62 10.85
C VAL A 167 -6.72 -3.56 10.81
N LEU A 168 -6.11 -3.93 9.66
CA LEU A 168 -4.67 -4.18 9.60
C LEU A 168 -3.84 -2.90 9.68
N VAL A 169 -4.21 -1.87 8.92
CA VAL A 169 -3.47 -0.59 8.92
C VAL A 169 -3.51 0.08 10.30
N PRO A 170 -4.66 0.22 10.97
CA PRO A 170 -4.71 0.77 12.34
C PRO A 170 -3.97 -0.09 13.36
N ALA A 171 -4.06 -1.42 13.25
CA ALA A 171 -3.34 -2.33 14.14
C ALA A 171 -1.82 -2.23 13.93
N GLY A 172 -1.35 -2.24 12.69
CA GLY A 172 0.05 -2.08 12.33
C GLY A 172 0.63 -0.77 12.83
N ALA A 173 -0.09 0.33 12.65
CA ALA A 173 0.30 1.64 13.15
C ALA A 173 0.52 1.64 14.67
N ARG A 174 -0.40 1.05 15.43
CA ARG A 174 -0.32 0.94 16.90
C ARG A 174 0.83 0.04 17.34
N LEU A 175 0.98 -1.14 16.71
CA LEU A 175 2.03 -2.10 17.07
C LEU A 175 3.43 -1.57 16.76
N ILE A 176 3.61 -0.91 15.62
CA ILE A 176 4.87 -0.24 15.29
C ILE A 176 5.18 0.87 16.31
N ALA A 177 4.20 1.71 16.66
CA ALA A 177 4.40 2.76 17.66
C ALA A 177 4.81 2.20 19.04
N ALA A 178 4.31 1.01 19.39
CA ALA A 178 4.64 0.31 20.63
C ALA A 178 5.92 -0.53 20.55
N ALA A 179 6.55 -0.61 19.37
CA ALA A 179 7.66 -1.54 19.10
C ALA A 179 7.30 -3.00 19.40
N ASP A 180 6.05 -3.38 19.14
CA ASP A 180 5.51 -4.71 19.43
C ASP A 180 5.75 -5.64 18.24
N PRO A 181 6.48 -6.77 18.41
CA PRO A 181 6.75 -7.71 17.33
C PRO A 181 5.49 -8.40 16.76
N GLY A 182 4.36 -8.33 17.45
CA GLY A 182 3.06 -8.78 16.92
C GLY A 182 2.67 -8.09 15.59
N VAL A 183 3.34 -6.99 15.22
CA VAL A 183 3.21 -6.39 13.88
C VAL A 183 3.50 -7.40 12.75
N GLY A 184 4.35 -8.40 13.01
CA GLY A 184 4.68 -9.45 12.05
C GLY A 184 3.45 -10.24 11.58
N GLU A 185 2.50 -10.53 12.47
CA GLU A 185 1.24 -11.22 12.12
C GLU A 185 0.34 -10.33 11.25
N VAL A 186 0.31 -9.02 11.57
CA VAL A 186 -0.44 -8.04 10.77
C VAL A 186 0.12 -7.94 9.35
N LEU A 187 1.44 -7.86 9.21
CA LEU A 187 2.13 -7.80 7.91
C LEU A 187 1.90 -9.09 7.10
N GLN A 188 1.92 -10.25 7.77
CA GLN A 188 1.61 -11.51 7.11
C GLN A 188 0.18 -11.55 6.60
N HIS A 189 -0.79 -11.15 7.42
CA HIS A 189 -2.20 -11.16 7.01
C HIS A 189 -2.42 -10.20 5.82
N SER A 190 -1.80 -9.02 5.85
CA SER A 190 -1.80 -8.09 4.72
C SER A 190 -1.23 -8.73 3.44
N GLN A 191 -0.10 -9.44 3.53
CA GLN A 191 0.49 -10.17 2.42
C GLN A 191 -0.44 -11.27 1.85
N GLU A 192 -1.10 -12.03 2.72
CA GLU A 192 -2.06 -13.06 2.33
C GLU A 192 -3.28 -12.46 1.61
N LEU A 193 -3.79 -11.34 2.10
CA LEU A 193 -4.88 -10.61 1.46
C LEU A 193 -4.46 -9.99 0.12
N ALA A 194 -3.23 -9.51 0.00
CA ALA A 194 -2.69 -9.03 -1.27
C ALA A 194 -2.61 -10.18 -2.29
N ASP A 195 -2.20 -11.36 -1.87
CA ASP A 195 -2.13 -12.55 -2.75
C ASP A 195 -3.52 -13.07 -3.15
N GLN A 196 -4.44 -13.18 -2.22
CA GLN A 196 -5.76 -13.78 -2.45
C GLN A 196 -6.80 -12.79 -2.99
N GLY A 197 -6.80 -11.56 -2.47
CA GLY A 197 -7.78 -10.50 -2.78
C GLY A 197 -7.36 -9.63 -3.97
N LEU A 198 -6.18 -9.03 -3.92
CA LEU A 198 -5.63 -8.25 -5.03
C LEU A 198 -5.14 -9.12 -6.18
N ARG A 199 -4.60 -10.29 -5.89
CA ARG A 199 -3.95 -11.22 -6.84
C ARG A 199 -2.84 -10.52 -7.63
N ASN A 200 -2.05 -9.74 -6.93
CA ASN A 200 -0.96 -8.95 -7.50
C ASN A 200 0.43 -9.49 -7.16
N GLN A 201 0.53 -10.68 -6.59
CA GLN A 201 1.78 -11.30 -6.21
C GLN A 201 2.31 -12.23 -7.31
N VAL A 202 3.63 -12.19 -7.50
CA VAL A 202 4.36 -13.15 -8.37
C VAL A 202 5.08 -14.19 -7.52
N PRO A 203 5.48 -15.35 -8.09
CA PRO A 203 6.19 -16.38 -7.33
C PRO A 203 7.42 -15.84 -6.60
N GLN A 204 8.17 -14.95 -7.22
CA GLN A 204 9.39 -14.35 -6.68
C GLN A 204 9.13 -13.51 -5.43
N THR A 205 8.10 -12.67 -5.43
CA THR A 205 7.76 -11.88 -4.24
C THR A 205 7.25 -12.75 -3.10
N ARG A 206 6.46 -13.81 -3.41
CA ARG A 206 6.04 -14.81 -2.41
C ARG A 206 7.24 -15.53 -1.81
N LEU A 207 8.19 -15.97 -2.64
CA LEU A 207 9.41 -16.63 -2.18
C LEU A 207 10.22 -15.72 -1.27
N MET A 208 10.44 -14.46 -1.65
CA MET A 208 11.16 -13.51 -0.81
C MET A 208 10.49 -13.31 0.56
N VAL A 209 9.16 -13.14 0.60
CA VAL A 209 8.42 -13.01 1.86
C VAL A 209 8.56 -14.28 2.72
N SER A 210 8.42 -15.46 2.13
CA SER A 210 8.59 -16.74 2.85
C SER A 210 9.98 -16.87 3.44
N LEU A 211 11.02 -16.61 2.64
CA LEU A 211 12.41 -16.65 3.09
C LEU A 211 12.69 -15.67 4.23
N ALA A 212 12.23 -14.43 4.11
CA ALA A 212 12.43 -13.43 5.17
C ALA A 212 11.87 -13.91 6.51
N ARG A 213 10.70 -14.54 6.48
CA ARG A 213 10.04 -15.07 7.68
C ARG A 213 10.75 -16.33 8.21
N GLU A 214 11.13 -17.26 7.34
CA GLU A 214 11.90 -18.46 7.69
C GLU A 214 13.23 -18.09 8.38
N MET A 215 13.82 -16.96 8.00
CA MET A 215 15.06 -16.42 8.55
C MET A 215 14.88 -15.56 9.81
N GLY A 216 13.64 -15.43 10.32
CA GLY A 216 13.37 -14.76 11.58
C GLY A 216 13.16 -13.26 11.50
N ALA A 217 12.81 -12.72 10.33
CA ALA A 217 12.32 -11.33 10.27
C ALA A 217 11.12 -11.14 11.21
N VAL A 218 11.01 -9.99 11.84
CA VAL A 218 9.84 -9.60 12.65
C VAL A 218 8.56 -9.68 11.81
N GLY A 219 8.66 -9.29 10.55
CA GLY A 219 7.61 -9.43 9.56
C GLY A 219 8.13 -9.08 8.18
N ALA A 220 7.41 -9.49 7.14
CA ALA A 220 7.74 -9.18 5.75
C ALA A 220 6.47 -9.10 4.91
N SER A 221 6.48 -8.21 3.93
CA SER A 221 5.41 -8.08 2.94
C SER A 221 5.93 -7.46 1.65
N SER A 222 5.28 -7.73 0.54
CA SER A 222 5.47 -6.96 -0.69
C SER A 222 4.88 -5.56 -0.54
N PHE A 223 5.33 -4.63 -1.34
CA PHE A 223 4.79 -3.27 -1.35
C PHE A 223 4.71 -2.69 -2.77
N GLY A 224 4.01 -1.57 -2.88
CA GLY A 224 3.68 -0.98 -4.17
C GLY A 224 2.56 -1.74 -4.90
N ALA A 225 2.53 -1.61 -6.22
CA ALA A 225 1.46 -2.15 -7.05
C ALA A 225 1.43 -3.69 -7.14
N GLY A 226 2.51 -4.36 -6.77
CA GLY A 226 2.70 -5.79 -6.99
C GLY A 226 3.19 -6.12 -8.40
N TRP A 227 2.94 -7.34 -8.87
CA TRP A 227 3.35 -7.87 -10.18
C TRP A 227 4.86 -8.03 -10.35
N GLY A 228 5.62 -8.07 -9.27
CA GLY A 228 7.07 -8.08 -9.18
C GLY A 228 7.59 -6.98 -8.28
N GLY A 229 8.79 -6.47 -8.56
CA GLY A 229 9.41 -5.39 -7.80
C GLY A 229 9.98 -5.85 -6.47
N SER A 230 9.55 -5.26 -5.37
CA SER A 230 10.23 -5.34 -4.10
C SER A 230 9.36 -5.88 -2.96
N VAL A 231 10.06 -6.43 -1.97
CA VAL A 231 9.54 -6.89 -0.68
C VAL A 231 10.32 -6.18 0.41
N TYR A 232 9.69 -5.82 1.50
CA TYR A 232 10.41 -5.39 2.69
C TYR A 232 10.35 -6.46 3.78
N ALA A 233 11.42 -6.56 4.53
CA ALA A 233 11.49 -7.27 5.80
C ALA A 233 11.76 -6.26 6.92
N LEU A 234 11.06 -6.40 8.03
CA LEU A 234 11.31 -5.69 9.27
C LEU A 234 12.19 -6.56 10.14
N VAL A 235 13.36 -6.07 10.51
CA VAL A 235 14.37 -6.86 11.24
C VAL A 235 14.99 -6.05 12.37
N PRO A 236 15.62 -6.68 13.38
CA PRO A 236 16.45 -5.96 14.34
C PRO A 236 17.54 -5.16 13.63
N THR A 237 17.79 -3.93 14.08
CA THR A 237 18.75 -3.02 13.44
C THR A 237 20.17 -3.60 13.44
N ASP A 238 20.57 -4.27 14.52
CA ASP A 238 21.92 -4.81 14.67
C ASP A 238 22.18 -6.01 13.74
N ASP A 239 21.13 -6.69 13.30
CA ASP A 239 21.21 -7.88 12.42
C ASP A 239 20.98 -7.52 10.94
N ALA A 240 20.63 -6.28 10.62
CA ALA A 240 20.06 -5.91 9.32
C ALA A 240 20.99 -6.16 8.12
N GLU A 241 22.28 -5.87 8.24
CA GLU A 241 23.27 -6.07 7.15
C GLU A 241 23.54 -7.57 6.90
N ASP A 242 23.71 -8.34 7.98
CA ASP A 242 23.92 -9.80 7.88
C ASP A 242 22.65 -10.46 7.32
N PHE A 243 21.48 -10.08 7.81
CA PHE A 243 20.20 -10.55 7.30
C PHE A 243 20.05 -10.23 5.80
N ALA A 244 20.36 -9.00 5.38
CA ALA A 244 20.26 -8.58 3.99
C ALA A 244 21.09 -9.45 3.06
N SER A 245 22.33 -9.74 3.46
CA SER A 245 23.28 -10.57 2.70
C SER A 245 22.81 -12.02 2.61
N GLN A 246 22.40 -12.61 3.73
CA GLN A 246 21.94 -13.99 3.80
C GLN A 246 20.59 -14.17 3.06
N TRP A 247 19.66 -13.21 3.19
CA TRP A 247 18.38 -13.24 2.51
C TRP A 247 18.53 -13.20 0.99
N LEU A 248 19.40 -12.32 0.48
CA LEU A 248 19.70 -12.26 -0.94
C LEU A 248 20.31 -13.57 -1.45
N GLN A 249 21.25 -14.14 -0.69
CA GLN A 249 21.86 -15.42 -1.07
C GLN A 249 20.83 -16.55 -1.08
N ALA A 250 20.02 -16.68 -0.02
CA ALA A 250 18.97 -17.70 0.07
C ALA A 250 17.93 -17.57 -1.06
N TYR A 251 17.62 -16.34 -1.48
CA TYR A 251 16.75 -16.10 -2.63
C TYR A 251 17.42 -16.56 -3.95
N ARG A 252 18.67 -16.19 -4.17
CA ARG A 252 19.44 -16.56 -5.38
C ARG A 252 19.65 -18.07 -5.50
N ASP A 253 19.75 -18.78 -4.39
CA ASP A 253 19.89 -20.23 -4.39
C ASP A 253 18.61 -20.96 -4.82
N ARG A 254 17.45 -20.32 -4.72
CA ARG A 254 16.13 -20.90 -5.04
C ARG A 254 15.50 -20.35 -6.32
N GLU A 255 15.93 -19.20 -6.78
CA GLU A 255 15.39 -18.52 -7.99
C GLU A 255 16.45 -18.47 -9.08
N GLN A 256 16.05 -18.75 -10.33
CA GLN A 256 16.98 -18.85 -11.46
C GLN A 256 17.30 -17.50 -12.13
N GLU A 257 16.33 -16.57 -12.16
CA GLU A 257 16.47 -15.28 -12.82
C GLU A 257 16.72 -14.17 -11.79
N THR A 258 17.95 -14.10 -11.27
CA THR A 258 18.30 -13.23 -10.14
C THR A 258 19.32 -12.12 -10.45
N GLU A 259 19.73 -11.95 -11.70
CA GLU A 259 20.78 -10.98 -12.07
C GLU A 259 20.50 -9.55 -11.56
N LEU A 260 19.25 -9.13 -11.55
CA LEU A 260 18.80 -7.81 -11.07
C LEU A 260 18.39 -7.81 -9.60
N SER A 261 18.50 -8.95 -8.89
CA SER A 261 18.13 -9.02 -7.49
C SER A 261 19.16 -8.32 -6.60
N SER A 262 18.68 -7.62 -5.59
CA SER A 262 19.52 -6.91 -4.63
C SER A 262 18.80 -6.71 -3.31
N THR A 263 19.55 -6.31 -2.28
CA THR A 263 19.01 -5.89 -0.99
C THR A 263 19.53 -4.50 -0.62
N ILE A 264 18.73 -3.76 0.16
CA ILE A 264 19.07 -2.44 0.66
C ILE A 264 18.61 -2.35 2.11
N VAL A 265 19.52 -2.07 3.03
CA VAL A 265 19.18 -1.75 4.43
C VAL A 265 18.81 -0.28 4.52
N THR A 266 17.69 0.03 5.14
CA THR A 266 17.21 1.41 5.25
C THR A 266 16.34 1.64 6.49
N ARG A 267 16.10 2.90 6.75
CA ARG A 267 15.13 3.41 7.74
C ARG A 267 14.34 4.56 7.12
N PRO A 268 13.18 4.94 7.71
CA PRO A 268 12.41 6.06 7.18
C PRO A 268 13.29 7.33 7.09
N GLY A 269 13.40 7.85 5.88
CA GLY A 269 14.18 9.04 5.55
C GLY A 269 13.38 10.33 5.62
N THR A 270 14.05 11.44 5.35
CA THR A 270 13.38 12.73 5.15
C THR A 270 12.67 12.77 3.80
N GLY A 271 11.55 13.47 3.72
CA GLY A 271 10.91 13.76 2.45
C GLY A 271 11.82 14.57 1.51
N ALA A 272 11.42 14.64 0.25
CA ALA A 272 12.17 15.38 -0.77
C ALA A 272 12.49 16.80 -0.32
N CYS A 273 13.73 17.20 -0.49
CA CYS A 273 14.22 18.54 -0.17
C CYS A 273 15.06 19.10 -1.33
N ARG A 274 15.14 20.42 -1.41
CA ARG A 274 16.05 21.08 -2.35
C ARG A 274 17.48 20.83 -1.88
N MET A 275 18.30 20.27 -2.73
CA MET A 275 19.76 20.29 -2.51
C MET A 275 20.25 21.70 -2.78
N LEU A 276 20.95 22.26 -1.81
CA LEU A 276 21.58 23.61 -1.90
C LEU A 276 22.88 23.49 -2.67
#